data_657af751fc9c1efad96968fdbe447ea4
#
_entry.id   657af751fc9c1efad96968fdbe447ea4
#
_cell.length_a   1.000
_cell.length_b   1.000
_cell.length_c   1.000
_cell.angle_alpha   90.00
_cell.angle_beta   90.00
_cell.angle_gamma   90.00
#
_symmetry.space_group_name_H-M   'P 1'
#
loop_
_entity.id
_entity.type
_entity.pdbx_description
1 polymer ?
#
loop_
_entity_poly.entity_id
_entity_poly.type
_entity_poly.pdbx_seq_one_letter_code
_entity_poly.pdbx_strand_id
1 'polypeptide(L)'
;MSENALLYFHQGWTDIMNCLPMINIFSKKYRILFVLIRKDAWPLMQYYIRGLKNVFPIYSPHLELNMLGIKVVDVQHLKITKFELMGQLDGSRPLNDPHRNAYQRFERKQLENGRMDVTFERIFYEAYGIPYLDRVDKFFIYRDPDLEETVYNRVVKQKPYICVHNNPALNLMVCPDTTLPRIELNKASDIFFDYIRVLQHAEEIHLIDSVWGGICYLLDAKFGLFHGKPIY
;
A
#
# COMPACT_ATOMS: atom_id res chain seq x y z
N MET A 1 22.70 -14.76 0.08
CA MET A 1 22.11 -13.52 -0.47
C MET A 1 23.25 -12.55 -0.76
N SER A 2 23.57 -12.33 -2.04
CA SER A 2 24.76 -11.55 -2.45
C SER A 2 24.40 -10.24 -3.19
N GLU A 3 23.15 -10.06 -3.58
CA GLU A 3 22.74 -8.97 -4.48
C GLU A 3 21.99 -7.85 -3.75
N ASN A 4 22.21 -6.63 -4.20
CA ASN A 4 21.39 -5.48 -3.85
C ASN A 4 20.31 -5.30 -4.90
N ALA A 5 19.09 -5.00 -4.46
CA ALA A 5 17.97 -4.78 -5.37
C ALA A 5 17.31 -3.42 -5.14
N LEU A 6 16.70 -2.90 -6.19
CA LEU A 6 15.77 -1.79 -6.14
C LEU A 6 14.36 -2.32 -6.40
N LEU A 7 13.48 -2.14 -5.45
CA LEU A 7 12.05 -2.37 -5.60
C LEU A 7 11.38 -1.04 -5.95
N TYR A 8 10.66 -1.05 -7.04
CA TYR A 8 9.81 0.04 -7.45
C TYR A 8 8.42 -0.50 -7.78
N PHE A 9 7.40 0.07 -7.20
CA PHE A 9 6.02 -0.27 -7.47
C PHE A 9 5.22 0.97 -7.87
N HIS A 10 4.05 0.75 -8.40
CA HIS A 10 3.15 1.83 -8.79
C HIS A 10 2.88 2.78 -7.62
N GLN A 11 2.79 4.08 -7.89
CA GLN A 11 2.88 5.13 -6.86
C GLN A 11 1.52 5.64 -6.36
N GLY A 12 0.42 5.03 -6.78
CA GLY A 12 -0.89 5.26 -6.16
C GLY A 12 -0.91 4.79 -4.71
N TRP A 13 -1.66 5.45 -3.85
CA TRP A 13 -1.73 5.06 -2.42
C TRP A 13 -2.22 3.62 -2.22
N THR A 14 -3.24 3.21 -2.97
CA THR A 14 -3.76 1.84 -2.94
C THR A 14 -2.69 0.84 -3.38
N ASP A 15 -1.93 1.18 -4.43
CA ASP A 15 -0.86 0.31 -4.95
C ASP A 15 0.29 0.19 -3.94
N ILE A 16 0.68 1.29 -3.31
CA ILE A 16 1.67 1.28 -2.24
C ILE A 16 1.24 0.32 -1.13
N MET A 17 0.00 0.43 -0.66
CA MET A 17 -0.52 -0.44 0.39
C MET A 17 -0.54 -1.90 -0.03
N ASN A 18 -0.99 -2.20 -1.23
CA ASN A 18 -1.00 -3.55 -1.76
C ASN A 18 0.41 -4.14 -1.95
N CYS A 19 1.41 -3.30 -2.17
CA CYS A 19 2.80 -3.72 -2.36
C CYS A 19 3.62 -3.79 -1.06
N LEU A 20 3.12 -3.29 0.08
CA LEU A 20 3.85 -3.37 1.35
C LEU A 20 4.31 -4.80 1.70
N PRO A 21 3.49 -5.84 1.57
CA PRO A 21 3.92 -7.22 1.81
C PRO A 21 5.08 -7.68 0.92
N MET A 22 5.18 -7.15 -0.30
CA MET A 22 6.27 -7.45 -1.22
C MET A 22 7.62 -6.97 -0.70
N ILE A 23 7.66 -5.86 0.05
CA ILE A 23 8.87 -5.39 0.72
C ILE A 23 9.39 -6.47 1.68
N ASN A 24 8.50 -7.08 2.46
CA ASN A 24 8.84 -8.15 3.38
C ASN A 24 9.33 -9.41 2.65
N ILE A 25 8.73 -9.74 1.52
CA ILE A 25 9.12 -10.88 0.69
C ILE A 25 10.52 -10.64 0.09
N PHE A 26 10.72 -9.50 -0.55
CA PHE A 26 12.00 -9.18 -1.21
C PHE A 26 13.13 -8.86 -0.21
N SER A 27 12.82 -8.35 0.99
CA SER A 27 13.82 -8.16 2.03
C SER A 27 14.51 -9.47 2.43
N LYS A 28 13.80 -10.60 2.33
CA LYS A 28 14.36 -11.93 2.60
C LYS A 28 15.15 -12.51 1.43
N LYS A 29 14.90 -11.99 0.22
CA LYS A 29 15.55 -12.46 -1.02
C LYS A 29 16.89 -11.76 -1.26
N TYR A 30 17.01 -10.48 -0.89
CA TYR A 30 18.15 -9.64 -1.19
C TYR A 30 18.97 -9.28 0.04
N ARG A 31 20.27 -9.03 -0.18
CA ARG A 31 21.17 -8.56 0.88
C ARG A 31 20.78 -7.16 1.37
N ILE A 32 20.52 -6.27 0.42
CA ILE A 32 20.01 -4.94 0.65
C ILE A 32 18.87 -4.71 -0.34
N LEU A 33 17.76 -4.23 0.16
CA LEU A 33 16.59 -3.84 -0.64
C LEU A 33 16.41 -2.33 -0.54
N PHE A 34 16.62 -1.64 -1.64
CA PHE A 34 16.23 -0.25 -1.77
C PHE A 34 14.79 -0.17 -2.25
N VAL A 35 13.97 0.66 -1.63
CA VAL A 35 12.57 0.86 -2.01
C VAL A 35 12.39 2.29 -2.48
N LEU A 36 12.04 2.44 -3.75
CA LEU A 36 11.78 3.75 -4.34
C LEU A 36 10.35 4.17 -3.99
N ILE A 37 10.21 5.30 -3.29
CA ILE A 37 8.94 5.78 -2.78
C ILE A 37 8.74 7.27 -3.05
N ARG A 38 7.49 7.69 -3.07
CA ARG A 38 7.11 9.11 -3.07
C ARG A 38 7.46 9.73 -1.72
N LYS A 39 7.81 11.01 -1.75
CA LYS A 39 8.16 11.75 -0.53
C LYS A 39 7.01 11.79 0.47
N ASP A 40 5.79 11.98 0.01
CA ASP A 40 4.58 12.02 0.83
C ASP A 40 4.20 10.65 1.42
N ALA A 41 4.66 9.54 0.83
CA ALA A 41 4.46 8.20 1.37
C ALA A 41 5.47 7.82 2.48
N TRP A 42 6.47 8.64 2.72
CA TRP A 42 7.49 8.35 3.73
C TRP A 42 6.96 8.11 5.14
N PRO A 43 6.04 8.92 5.67
CA PRO A 43 5.50 8.68 7.00
C PRO A 43 4.85 7.29 7.14
N LEU A 44 4.14 6.85 6.09
CA LEU A 44 3.56 5.51 6.04
C LEU A 44 4.64 4.42 6.02
N MET A 45 5.65 4.61 5.18
CA MET A 45 6.72 3.63 5.00
C MET A 45 7.52 3.37 6.28
N GLN A 46 7.72 4.38 7.12
CA GLN A 46 8.41 4.23 8.40
C GLN A 46 7.76 3.17 9.29
N TYR A 47 6.43 3.12 9.33
CA TYR A 47 5.69 2.11 10.09
C TYR A 47 5.92 0.70 9.59
N TYR A 48 6.17 0.57 8.28
CA TYR A 48 6.33 -0.74 7.67
C TYR A 48 7.77 -1.25 7.72
N ILE A 49 8.74 -0.39 7.43
CA ILE A 49 10.15 -0.81 7.30
C ILE A 49 10.93 -0.79 8.61
N ARG A 50 10.40 -0.21 9.68
CA ARG A 50 11.09 0.02 10.98
C ARG A 50 11.82 -1.20 11.54
N GLY A 51 11.33 -2.41 11.29
CA GLY A 51 11.96 -3.66 11.75
C GLY A 51 12.77 -4.39 10.68
N LEU A 52 12.84 -3.88 9.45
CA LEU A 52 13.54 -4.51 8.35
C LEU A 52 14.95 -3.92 8.22
N LYS A 53 15.93 -4.58 8.80
CA LYS A 53 17.32 -4.08 8.94
C LYS A 53 18.04 -3.84 7.61
N ASN A 54 17.59 -4.47 6.54
CA ASN A 54 18.22 -4.43 5.21
C ASN A 54 17.36 -3.69 4.16
N VAL A 55 16.34 -2.97 4.59
CA VAL A 55 15.46 -2.19 3.70
C VAL A 55 15.72 -0.71 3.88
N PHE A 56 16.01 -0.04 2.77
CA PHE A 56 16.33 1.39 2.75
C PHE A 56 15.45 2.12 1.74
N PRO A 57 14.71 3.15 2.17
CA PRO A 57 13.92 3.95 1.25
C PRO A 57 14.82 4.88 0.44
N ILE A 58 14.47 5.04 -0.82
CA ILE A 58 15.03 6.06 -1.70
C ILE A 58 13.92 7.01 -2.13
N TYR A 59 14.18 8.30 -2.04
CA TYR A 59 13.29 9.32 -2.57
C TYR A 59 13.74 9.75 -3.95
N SER A 60 12.79 9.88 -4.85
CA SER A 60 13.03 10.64 -6.08
C SER A 60 12.18 11.92 -6.03
N PRO A 61 12.80 13.09 -5.95
CA PRO A 61 12.08 14.36 -6.02
C PRO A 61 11.42 14.58 -7.39
N HIS A 62 11.79 13.80 -8.40
CA HIS A 62 11.26 13.88 -9.76
C HIS A 62 10.15 12.87 -10.08
N LEU A 63 9.77 11.99 -9.13
CA LEU A 63 8.64 11.08 -9.30
C LEU A 63 7.29 11.81 -9.41
N GLU A 64 7.22 13.05 -8.97
CA GLU A 64 6.01 13.88 -9.11
C GLU A 64 5.74 14.31 -10.56
N LEU A 65 6.73 14.27 -11.45
CA LEU A 65 6.63 14.87 -12.78
C LEU A 65 6.86 13.95 -13.97
N ASN A 66 7.43 12.77 -13.76
CA ASN A 66 7.71 11.87 -14.87
C ASN A 66 7.47 10.42 -14.50
N MET A 67 6.25 9.95 -14.69
CA MET A 67 5.99 8.50 -14.77
C MET A 67 6.74 7.83 -15.94
N LEU A 68 7.49 8.59 -16.72
CA LEU A 68 8.10 8.19 -17.99
C LEU A 68 9.63 8.12 -17.99
N GLY A 69 10.29 8.49 -16.91
CA GLY A 69 11.74 8.45 -16.91
C GLY A 69 12.31 8.39 -15.51
N ILE A 70 12.50 7.18 -14.98
CA ILE A 70 13.51 6.99 -13.97
C ILE A 70 14.83 7.29 -14.67
N LYS A 71 15.25 8.55 -14.73
CA LYS A 71 16.68 8.82 -14.71
C LYS A 71 17.08 8.25 -13.37
N VAL A 72 17.65 7.06 -13.42
CA VAL A 72 18.30 6.43 -12.26
C VAL A 72 19.41 7.38 -11.90
N VAL A 73 19.05 8.40 -11.14
CA VAL A 73 19.97 9.44 -10.69
C VAL A 73 20.93 8.70 -9.79
N ASP A 74 22.09 8.40 -10.35
CA ASP A 74 23.29 8.00 -9.65
C ASP A 74 23.11 6.96 -8.53
N VAL A 75 22.47 5.84 -8.86
CA VAL A 75 22.45 4.68 -7.96
C VAL A 75 23.66 3.75 -8.15
N GLN A 76 24.64 4.14 -8.98
CA GLN A 76 25.83 3.33 -9.23
C GLN A 76 26.59 3.05 -7.93
N HIS A 77 26.66 4.04 -7.03
CA HIS A 77 27.28 3.88 -5.72
C HIS A 77 26.56 2.87 -4.81
N LEU A 78 25.27 2.61 -5.04
CA LEU A 78 24.46 1.65 -4.27
C LEU A 78 24.70 0.21 -4.71
N LYS A 79 25.44 0.00 -5.81
CA LYS A 79 25.74 -1.33 -6.38
C LYS A 79 24.47 -2.16 -6.58
N ILE A 80 23.42 -1.55 -7.11
CA ILE A 80 22.15 -2.23 -7.42
C ILE A 80 22.39 -3.08 -8.67
N THR A 81 22.13 -4.38 -8.56
CA THR A 81 22.27 -5.37 -9.63
C THR A 81 20.94 -5.92 -10.11
N LYS A 82 19.87 -5.70 -9.33
CA LYS A 82 18.51 -6.17 -9.66
C LYS A 82 17.50 -5.04 -9.55
N PHE A 83 16.53 -5.07 -10.45
CA PHE A 83 15.42 -4.14 -10.48
C PHE A 83 14.12 -4.93 -10.47
N GLU A 84 13.34 -4.80 -9.41
CA GLU A 84 12.01 -5.40 -9.28
C GLU A 84 10.97 -4.28 -9.48
N LEU A 85 10.32 -4.30 -10.64
CA LEU A 85 9.47 -3.21 -11.12
C LEU A 85 8.04 -3.69 -11.24
N MET A 86 7.25 -3.38 -10.25
CA MET A 86 5.88 -3.86 -10.11
C MET A 86 4.87 -2.87 -10.67
N GLY A 87 3.94 -3.38 -11.47
CA GLY A 87 2.81 -2.59 -11.97
C GLY A 87 3.16 -1.45 -12.92
N GLN A 88 4.38 -1.40 -13.43
CA GLN A 88 4.82 -0.36 -14.35
C GLN A 88 4.38 -0.66 -15.78
N LEU A 89 3.47 0.17 -16.25
CA LEU A 89 3.08 0.28 -17.66
C LEU A 89 3.95 1.32 -18.35
N ASP A 90 5.26 1.10 -18.37
CA ASP A 90 6.13 2.13 -18.88
C ASP A 90 6.42 1.97 -20.38
N GLY A 91 5.83 2.86 -21.17
CA GLY A 91 6.16 3.03 -22.58
C GLY A 91 7.57 3.56 -22.84
N SER A 92 8.25 4.10 -21.81
CA SER A 92 9.60 4.64 -21.95
C SER A 92 10.70 3.59 -22.00
N ARG A 93 10.40 2.34 -21.60
CA ARG A 93 11.37 1.26 -21.65
C ARG A 93 11.58 0.76 -23.06
N PRO A 94 12.80 0.36 -23.42
CA PRO A 94 13.07 -0.28 -24.67
C PRO A 94 12.12 -1.46 -24.94
N LEU A 95 11.72 -1.65 -26.18
CA LEU A 95 10.80 -2.74 -26.56
C LEU A 95 11.31 -4.13 -26.19
N ASN A 96 12.60 -4.29 -26.08
CA ASN A 96 13.29 -5.53 -25.73
C ASN A 96 13.53 -5.69 -24.21
N ASP A 97 13.13 -4.72 -23.36
CA ASP A 97 13.24 -4.88 -21.91
C ASP A 97 12.34 -6.04 -21.45
N PRO A 98 12.90 -7.08 -20.83
CA PRO A 98 12.11 -8.22 -20.36
C PRO A 98 11.05 -7.85 -19.31
N HIS A 99 11.24 -6.75 -18.60
CA HIS A 99 10.28 -6.25 -17.63
C HIS A 99 9.23 -5.32 -18.25
N ARG A 100 9.48 -4.81 -19.46
CA ARG A 100 8.49 -4.02 -20.18
C ARG A 100 7.24 -4.85 -20.40
N ASN A 101 6.12 -4.33 -19.92
CA ASN A 101 4.82 -4.97 -20.12
C ASN A 101 4.71 -6.38 -19.49
N ALA A 102 5.55 -6.76 -18.53
CA ALA A 102 5.38 -8.02 -17.80
C ALA A 102 3.96 -8.11 -17.23
N TYR A 103 3.47 -7.01 -16.67
CA TYR A 103 2.10 -6.84 -16.24
C TYR A 103 1.09 -7.08 -17.37
N GLN A 104 1.18 -6.36 -18.49
CA GLN A 104 0.25 -6.49 -19.61
C GLN A 104 0.27 -7.88 -20.23
N ARG A 105 1.47 -8.49 -20.31
CA ARG A 105 1.58 -9.87 -20.82
C ARG A 105 0.93 -10.87 -19.88
N PHE A 106 1.11 -10.68 -18.58
CA PHE A 106 0.49 -11.54 -17.59
C PHE A 106 -1.03 -11.38 -17.60
N GLU A 107 -1.54 -10.16 -17.58
CA GLU A 107 -2.96 -9.86 -17.70
C GLU A 107 -3.58 -10.48 -18.95
N ARG A 108 -2.98 -10.23 -20.12
CA ARG A 108 -3.43 -10.80 -21.38
C ARG A 108 -3.47 -12.33 -21.33
N LYS A 109 -2.41 -12.96 -20.84
CA LYS A 109 -2.35 -14.40 -20.69
C LYS A 109 -3.44 -14.94 -19.76
N GLN A 110 -3.78 -14.23 -18.70
CA GLN A 110 -4.86 -14.64 -17.80
C GLN A 110 -6.22 -14.53 -18.49
N LEU A 111 -6.47 -13.44 -19.21
CA LEU A 111 -7.70 -13.25 -19.99
C LEU A 111 -7.82 -14.30 -21.11
N GLU A 112 -6.75 -14.60 -21.82
CA GLU A 112 -6.70 -15.67 -22.83
C GLU A 112 -6.99 -17.05 -22.23
N ASN A 113 -6.64 -17.27 -20.97
CA ASN A 113 -6.97 -18.48 -20.22
C ASN A 113 -8.39 -18.46 -19.62
N GLY A 114 -9.23 -17.48 -19.97
CA GLY A 114 -10.62 -17.36 -19.49
C GLY A 114 -10.75 -16.91 -18.05
N ARG A 115 -9.68 -16.39 -17.43
CA ARG A 115 -9.75 -15.86 -16.08
C ARG A 115 -10.31 -14.43 -16.10
N MET A 116 -11.48 -14.26 -15.51
CA MET A 116 -12.17 -12.98 -15.35
C MET A 116 -11.97 -12.35 -13.97
N ASP A 117 -11.29 -13.07 -13.07
CA ASP A 117 -11.07 -12.68 -11.67
C ASP A 117 -9.72 -12.00 -11.43
N VAL A 118 -9.07 -11.54 -12.48
CA VAL A 118 -7.76 -10.91 -12.39
C VAL A 118 -7.91 -9.45 -11.98
N THR A 119 -7.73 -9.20 -10.70
CA THR A 119 -7.66 -7.83 -10.20
C THR A 119 -6.26 -7.23 -10.39
N PHE A 120 -6.19 -5.90 -10.42
CA PHE A 120 -4.94 -5.16 -10.55
C PHE A 120 -3.93 -5.56 -9.46
N GLU A 121 -4.38 -5.67 -8.22
CA GLU A 121 -3.53 -6.05 -7.09
C GLU A 121 -3.01 -7.48 -7.19
N ARG A 122 -3.81 -8.38 -7.73
CA ARG A 122 -3.43 -9.79 -7.90
C ARG A 122 -2.25 -9.93 -8.86
N ILE A 123 -2.24 -9.12 -9.91
CA ILE A 123 -1.18 -9.14 -10.91
C ILE A 123 0.18 -8.77 -10.31
N PHE A 124 0.24 -7.86 -9.34
CA PHE A 124 1.50 -7.50 -8.68
C PHE A 124 2.19 -8.72 -8.05
N TYR A 125 1.45 -9.67 -7.55
CA TYR A 125 1.97 -10.87 -6.91
C TYR A 125 2.25 -11.98 -7.92
N GLU A 126 1.25 -12.34 -8.68
CA GLU A 126 1.31 -13.49 -9.58
C GLU A 126 2.30 -13.30 -10.74
N ALA A 127 2.52 -12.06 -11.21
CA ALA A 127 3.53 -11.75 -12.22
C ALA A 127 4.97 -12.07 -11.75
N TYR A 128 5.18 -12.14 -10.43
CA TYR A 128 6.44 -12.53 -9.81
C TYR A 128 6.45 -13.97 -9.30
N GLY A 129 5.42 -14.75 -9.63
CA GLY A 129 5.27 -16.12 -9.15
C GLY A 129 4.99 -16.23 -7.64
N ILE A 130 4.48 -15.14 -7.05
CA ILE A 130 4.14 -15.08 -5.62
C ILE A 130 2.64 -15.34 -5.48
N PRO A 131 2.23 -16.26 -4.60
CA PRO A 131 0.82 -16.48 -4.34
C PRO A 131 0.12 -15.20 -3.87
N TYR A 132 -1.06 -14.91 -4.40
CA TYR A 132 -1.78 -13.69 -4.03
C TYR A 132 -2.16 -13.63 -2.55
N LEU A 133 -2.38 -14.77 -1.93
CA LEU A 133 -2.65 -14.86 -0.48
C LEU A 133 -1.48 -14.40 0.38
N ASP A 134 -0.26 -14.43 -0.13
CA ASP A 134 0.91 -13.87 0.55
C ASP A 134 0.75 -12.36 0.82
N ARG A 135 -0.15 -11.68 0.13
CA ARG A 135 -0.56 -10.30 0.45
C ARG A 135 -1.00 -10.16 1.91
N VAL A 136 -1.77 -11.11 2.40
CA VAL A 136 -2.23 -11.12 3.78
C VAL A 136 -1.18 -11.75 4.70
N ASP A 137 -0.65 -12.91 4.33
CA ASP A 137 0.26 -13.67 5.18
C ASP A 137 1.56 -12.92 5.50
N LYS A 138 2.08 -12.17 4.55
CA LYS A 138 3.32 -11.38 4.70
C LYS A 138 3.06 -9.92 5.07
N PHE A 139 1.80 -9.51 5.18
CA PHE A 139 1.48 -8.18 5.68
C PHE A 139 1.91 -8.05 7.13
N PHE A 140 2.55 -6.95 7.43
CA PHE A 140 3.04 -6.64 8.75
C PHE A 140 3.16 -5.13 8.92
N ILE A 141 2.84 -4.62 10.08
CA ILE A 141 3.04 -3.22 10.44
C ILE A 141 3.59 -3.12 11.87
N TYR A 142 4.43 -2.14 12.10
CA TYR A 142 4.81 -1.74 13.46
C TYR A 142 3.82 -0.69 13.97
N ARG A 143 2.93 -1.12 14.84
CA ARG A 143 1.99 -0.21 15.49
C ARG A 143 2.70 0.68 16.49
N ASP A 144 2.22 1.92 16.62
CA ASP A 144 2.62 2.87 17.65
C ASP A 144 1.41 3.14 18.56
N PRO A 145 1.26 2.41 19.67
CA PRO A 145 0.09 2.53 20.54
C PRO A 145 -0.08 3.92 21.15
N ASP A 146 1.00 4.63 21.42
CA ASP A 146 0.95 5.97 22.00
C ASP A 146 0.43 6.99 21.01
N LEU A 147 0.84 6.85 19.76
CA LEU A 147 0.36 7.72 18.68
C LEU A 147 -1.09 7.39 18.31
N GLU A 148 -1.44 6.10 18.23
CA GLU A 148 -2.83 5.67 18.05
C GLU A 148 -3.76 6.21 19.16
N GLU A 149 -3.30 6.17 20.42
CA GLU A 149 -4.03 6.73 21.56
C GLU A 149 -4.17 8.25 21.44
N THR A 150 -3.11 8.93 21.03
CA THR A 150 -3.11 10.39 20.81
C THR A 150 -4.14 10.77 19.76
N VAL A 151 -4.17 10.09 18.62
CA VAL A 151 -5.16 10.33 17.55
C VAL A 151 -6.55 9.99 18.06
N TYR A 152 -6.73 8.85 18.73
CA TYR A 152 -8.00 8.44 19.29
C TYR A 152 -8.59 9.52 20.21
N ASN A 153 -7.83 10.00 21.20
CA ASN A 153 -8.28 11.02 22.16
C ASN A 153 -8.55 12.39 21.50
N ARG A 154 -7.87 12.67 20.38
CA ARG A 154 -8.08 13.88 19.60
C ARG A 154 -9.42 13.86 18.87
N VAL A 155 -9.80 12.74 18.26
CA VAL A 155 -10.98 12.68 17.37
C VAL A 155 -12.21 12.11 18.03
N VAL A 156 -12.09 11.18 18.97
CA VAL A 156 -13.23 10.54 19.65
C VAL A 156 -13.66 11.37 20.84
N LYS A 157 -14.76 12.12 20.68
CA LYS A 157 -15.33 12.96 21.76
C LYS A 157 -16.58 12.33 22.39
N GLN A 158 -17.19 11.40 21.69
CA GLN A 158 -18.43 10.75 22.12
C GLN A 158 -18.46 9.30 21.63
N LYS A 159 -19.09 8.44 22.40
CA LYS A 159 -19.37 7.02 22.06
C LYS A 159 -20.85 6.73 22.24
N PRO A 160 -21.43 5.79 21.48
CA PRO A 160 -20.85 5.12 20.30
C PRO A 160 -20.67 6.08 19.11
N TYR A 161 -19.88 5.69 18.10
CA TYR A 161 -19.62 6.49 16.89
C TYR A 161 -19.35 5.59 15.68
N ILE A 162 -19.39 6.18 14.49
CA ILE A 162 -19.00 5.55 13.22
C ILE A 162 -17.77 6.24 12.62
N CYS A 163 -16.99 5.50 11.86
CA CYS A 163 -15.94 6.05 11.01
C CYS A 163 -16.42 6.26 9.60
N VAL A 164 -16.02 7.36 8.97
CA VAL A 164 -16.41 7.73 7.62
C VAL A 164 -15.18 8.19 6.83
N HIS A 165 -15.05 7.73 5.61
CA HIS A 165 -14.07 8.26 4.66
C HIS A 165 -14.77 8.77 3.41
N ASN A 166 -14.64 10.08 3.18
CA ASN A 166 -15.18 10.79 2.03
C ASN A 166 -14.04 11.37 1.17
N ASN A 167 -14.31 11.58 -0.12
CA ASN A 167 -13.45 12.35 -1.00
C ASN A 167 -14.26 13.45 -1.70
N PRO A 168 -14.44 14.62 -1.07
CA PRO A 168 -15.20 15.72 -1.65
C PRO A 168 -14.62 16.25 -2.97
N ALA A 169 -13.30 16.16 -3.15
CA ALA A 169 -12.64 16.60 -4.39
C ALA A 169 -13.07 15.78 -5.61
N LEU A 170 -13.48 14.54 -5.41
CA LEU A 170 -14.02 13.66 -6.45
C LEU A 170 -15.56 13.54 -6.36
N ASN A 171 -16.20 14.33 -5.51
CA ASN A 171 -17.64 14.23 -5.21
C ASN A 171 -18.08 12.82 -4.76
N LEU A 172 -17.19 12.11 -4.06
CA LEU A 172 -17.45 10.79 -3.51
C LEU A 172 -17.75 10.92 -2.01
N MET A 173 -18.99 10.63 -1.65
CA MET A 173 -19.48 10.77 -0.28
C MET A 173 -20.25 9.51 0.11
N VAL A 174 -20.02 9.04 1.33
CA VAL A 174 -20.89 8.05 1.96
C VAL A 174 -21.91 8.74 2.86
N CYS A 175 -23.13 8.26 2.82
CA CYS A 175 -24.25 8.81 3.59
C CYS A 175 -24.87 7.70 4.46
N PRO A 176 -24.23 7.32 5.58
CA PRO A 176 -24.77 6.31 6.47
C PRO A 176 -26.15 6.72 7.02
N ASP A 177 -27.07 5.78 7.04
CA ASP A 177 -28.38 5.97 7.67
C ASP A 177 -28.29 5.71 9.19
N THR A 178 -27.67 6.66 9.90
CA THR A 178 -27.48 6.58 11.34
C THR A 178 -27.40 7.96 11.97
N THR A 179 -27.83 8.05 13.22
CA THR A 179 -27.72 9.26 14.07
C THR A 179 -26.43 9.28 14.88
N LEU A 180 -25.60 8.25 14.79
CA LEU A 180 -24.36 8.20 15.54
C LEU A 180 -23.38 9.31 15.10
N PRO A 181 -22.58 9.83 16.03
CA PRO A 181 -21.49 10.74 15.72
C PRO A 181 -20.57 10.17 14.66
N ARG A 182 -20.17 11.02 13.70
CA ARG A 182 -19.29 10.63 12.58
C ARG A 182 -17.89 11.13 12.82
N ILE A 183 -16.92 10.24 12.70
CA ILE A 183 -15.50 10.58 12.71
C ILE A 183 -14.97 10.44 11.30
N GLU A 184 -14.58 11.57 10.70
CA GLU A 184 -13.94 11.56 9.40
C GLU A 184 -12.47 11.21 9.52
N LEU A 185 -12.06 10.19 8.75
CA LEU A 185 -10.68 9.76 8.65
C LEU A 185 -9.84 10.82 7.92
N ASN A 186 -8.53 10.84 8.11
CA ASN A 186 -7.54 11.79 7.56
C ASN A 186 -7.58 13.24 8.12
N LYS A 187 -8.37 13.53 9.16
CA LYS A 187 -8.41 14.89 9.72
C LYS A 187 -7.44 15.14 10.88
N ALA A 188 -6.94 14.08 11.50
CA ALA A 188 -6.06 14.22 12.66
C ALA A 188 -4.63 13.71 12.41
N SER A 189 -4.43 12.90 11.38
CA SER A 189 -3.14 12.40 10.92
C SER A 189 -3.24 12.06 9.44
N ASP A 190 -2.15 12.26 8.72
CA ASP A 190 -2.00 11.79 7.33
C ASP A 190 -1.53 10.33 7.25
N ILE A 191 -1.32 9.71 8.41
CA ILE A 191 -0.85 8.33 8.52
C ILE A 191 -2.05 7.44 8.85
N PHE A 192 -2.38 6.55 7.93
CA PHE A 192 -3.52 5.64 8.05
C PHE A 192 -3.47 4.76 9.32
N PHE A 193 -2.28 4.28 9.68
CA PHE A 193 -2.12 3.37 10.80
C PHE A 193 -2.34 4.02 12.17
N ASP A 194 -2.24 5.33 12.27
CA ASP A 194 -2.55 6.06 13.50
C ASP A 194 -4.04 5.97 13.88
N TYR A 195 -4.90 5.65 12.90
CA TYR A 195 -6.34 5.50 13.11
C TYR A 195 -6.78 4.09 13.51
N ILE A 196 -5.87 3.13 13.64
CA ILE A 196 -6.24 1.73 13.93
C ILE A 196 -7.12 1.66 15.18
N ARG A 197 -6.74 2.36 16.26
CA ARG A 197 -7.53 2.39 17.49
C ARG A 197 -8.91 3.05 17.29
N VAL A 198 -8.99 4.08 16.47
CA VAL A 198 -10.26 4.73 16.12
C VAL A 198 -11.16 3.74 15.37
N LEU A 199 -10.63 3.05 14.38
CA LEU A 199 -11.37 2.04 13.60
C LEU A 199 -11.81 0.84 14.47
N GLN A 200 -10.95 0.40 15.41
CA GLN A 200 -11.26 -0.70 16.31
C GLN A 200 -12.43 -0.45 17.24
N HIS A 201 -12.66 0.81 17.63
CA HIS A 201 -13.71 1.18 18.57
C HIS A 201 -14.94 1.82 17.93
N ALA A 202 -14.98 1.97 16.61
CA ALA A 202 -16.17 2.40 15.90
C ALA A 202 -17.23 1.28 15.88
N GLU A 203 -18.51 1.62 15.86
CA GLU A 203 -19.60 0.64 15.65
C GLU A 203 -19.63 0.17 14.19
N GLU A 204 -19.44 1.08 13.26
CA GLU A 204 -19.47 0.82 11.83
C GLU A 204 -18.35 1.61 11.15
N ILE A 205 -17.91 1.13 9.98
CA ILE A 205 -16.90 1.78 9.13
C ILE A 205 -17.50 1.96 7.75
N HIS A 206 -17.63 3.20 7.30
CA HIS A 206 -18.19 3.54 5.98
C HIS A 206 -17.13 4.20 5.12
N LEU A 207 -16.79 3.54 4.01
CA LEU A 207 -15.68 3.95 3.15
C LEU A 207 -16.14 4.07 1.70
N ILE A 208 -15.68 5.12 1.03
CA ILE A 208 -15.68 5.09 -0.43
C ILE A 208 -14.61 4.09 -0.91
N ASP A 209 -14.69 3.68 -2.18
CA ASP A 209 -13.62 2.88 -2.80
C ASP A 209 -12.31 3.67 -2.80
N SER A 210 -11.40 3.26 -1.94
CA SER A 210 -10.16 3.98 -1.65
C SER A 210 -9.14 3.10 -0.95
N VAL A 211 -7.95 3.67 -0.72
CA VAL A 211 -6.89 3.04 0.07
C VAL A 211 -7.36 2.57 1.45
N TRP A 212 -8.33 3.24 2.07
CA TRP A 212 -8.87 2.86 3.38
C TRP A 212 -9.54 1.49 3.35
N GLY A 213 -10.29 1.17 2.29
CA GLY A 213 -10.88 -0.16 2.13
C GLY A 213 -9.81 -1.26 2.08
N GLY A 214 -8.75 -1.03 1.30
CA GLY A 214 -7.62 -1.96 1.25
C GLY A 214 -6.91 -2.14 2.60
N ILE A 215 -6.72 -1.05 3.34
CA ILE A 215 -6.11 -1.07 4.69
C ILE A 215 -6.99 -1.85 5.67
N CYS A 216 -8.27 -1.53 5.75
CA CYS A 216 -9.21 -2.22 6.63
C CYS A 216 -9.24 -3.72 6.32
N TYR A 217 -9.30 -4.07 5.03
CA TYR A 217 -9.25 -5.47 4.61
C TYR A 217 -7.97 -6.18 5.10
N LEU A 218 -6.79 -5.60 4.87
CA LEU A 218 -5.52 -6.20 5.26
C LEU A 218 -5.38 -6.33 6.78
N LEU A 219 -5.82 -5.31 7.52
CA LEU A 219 -5.79 -5.30 8.98
C LEU A 219 -6.72 -6.36 9.55
N ASP A 220 -7.93 -6.49 9.00
CA ASP A 220 -8.89 -7.48 9.49
C ASP A 220 -8.48 -8.90 9.10
N ALA A 221 -8.15 -9.12 7.83
CA ALA A 221 -7.71 -10.43 7.33
C ALA A 221 -6.46 -10.96 8.03
N LYS A 222 -5.53 -10.07 8.42
CA LYS A 222 -4.27 -10.44 9.08
C LYS A 222 -4.37 -10.54 10.59
N PHE A 223 -5.08 -9.63 11.23
CA PHE A 223 -5.06 -9.47 12.68
C PHE A 223 -6.43 -9.64 13.34
N GLY A 224 -7.50 -9.79 12.56
CA GLY A 224 -8.87 -9.90 13.07
C GLY A 224 -9.35 -8.65 13.82
N LEU A 225 -8.87 -7.46 13.41
CA LEU A 225 -9.08 -6.24 14.20
C LEU A 225 -10.52 -5.74 14.20
N PHE A 226 -11.30 -6.12 13.19
CA PHE A 226 -12.66 -5.62 12.99
C PHE A 226 -13.71 -6.74 13.00
N HIS A 227 -13.39 -7.87 13.66
CA HIS A 227 -14.18 -9.10 13.62
C HIS A 227 -15.66 -8.85 13.91
N GLY A 228 -16.53 -9.17 12.95
CA GLY A 228 -17.99 -8.96 13.05
C GLY A 228 -18.46 -7.52 12.90
N LYS A 229 -17.56 -6.56 12.67
CA LYS A 229 -17.91 -5.16 12.46
C LYS A 229 -18.35 -4.91 11.02
N PRO A 230 -19.48 -4.22 10.78
CA PRO A 230 -19.89 -3.82 9.45
C PRO A 230 -18.87 -2.86 8.82
N ILE A 231 -18.38 -3.20 7.63
CA ILE A 231 -17.54 -2.34 6.79
C ILE A 231 -18.28 -2.21 5.44
N TYR A 232 -18.66 -0.99 5.09
CA TYR A 232 -19.46 -0.66 3.91
C TYR A 232 -18.64 0.15 2.90
#